data_01a8cf0bf9b6071bd49dc12755b75ed7
#
_entry.id   01a8cf0bf9b6071bd49dc12755b75ed7
#
_cell.length_a   1.000
_cell.length_b   1.000
_cell.length_c   1.000
_cell.angle_alpha   90.00
_cell.angle_beta   90.00
_cell.angle_gamma   90.00
#
_symmetry.space_group_name_H-M   'P 1'
#
loop_
_entity.id
_entity.type
_entity.pdbx_description
1 polymer ?
#
loop_
_entity_poly.entity_id
_entity_poly.type
_entity_poly.pdbx_seq_one_letter_code
_entity_poly.pdbx_strand_id
1 'polypeptide(L)'
;MAIVKPFRGLRPPKALVEQVQSRPYDVLDSEEARAEAGDNEKSLYHIIKPEIDFPVGTSEYDERVYARAAENFARFQQEGWLVQDDAEMYYIYAQTMNGKTQYGLVVGAAVSDYMNGFIKKHELTRRDKEEDRMRHVRVNDAKMEPVFFAYPDNAVLDALVARYTQGGPEYDIV
;
A
#
# COMPACT_ATOMS: atom_id res chain seq x y z
N MET A 1 21.69 -11.40 -5.73
CA MET A 1 20.26 -11.11 -6.05
C MET A 1 19.55 -10.96 -4.72
N ALA A 2 18.67 -9.95 -4.58
CA ALA A 2 17.90 -9.79 -3.37
C ALA A 2 16.98 -11.00 -3.12
N ILE A 3 16.84 -11.39 -1.86
CA ILE A 3 15.95 -12.48 -1.46
C ILE A 3 14.54 -11.92 -1.38
N VAL A 4 13.63 -12.50 -2.17
CA VAL A 4 12.21 -12.13 -2.19
C VAL A 4 11.34 -13.35 -1.95
N LYS A 5 10.17 -13.14 -1.34
CA LYS A 5 9.17 -14.17 -1.05
C LYS A 5 7.78 -13.72 -1.49
N PRO A 6 6.92 -14.68 -1.87
CA PRO A 6 5.50 -14.43 -2.01
C PRO A 6 4.88 -14.17 -0.64
N PHE A 7 3.68 -13.59 -0.63
CA PHE A 7 2.90 -13.38 0.59
C PHE A 7 1.39 -13.42 0.28
N ARG A 8 0.58 -13.53 1.32
CA ARG A 8 -0.87 -13.47 1.21
C ARG A 8 -1.29 -11.99 1.33
N GLY A 9 -1.61 -11.38 0.20
CA GLY A 9 -2.09 -9.99 0.16
C GLY A 9 -3.46 -9.85 0.80
N LEU A 10 -3.70 -8.72 1.44
CA LEU A 10 -5.02 -8.30 1.89
C LEU A 10 -5.50 -7.22 0.93
N ARG A 11 -6.55 -7.55 0.15
CA ARG A 11 -6.94 -6.75 -1.02
C ARG A 11 -8.46 -6.56 -1.07
N PRO A 12 -8.97 -5.47 -1.70
CA PRO A 12 -10.39 -5.35 -1.92
C PRO A 12 -10.88 -6.39 -2.95
N PRO A 13 -12.11 -6.91 -2.82
CA PRO A 13 -12.77 -7.61 -3.91
C PRO A 13 -12.84 -6.73 -5.17
N LYS A 14 -12.76 -7.33 -6.37
CA LYS A 14 -12.79 -6.60 -7.65
C LYS A 14 -13.93 -5.59 -7.76
N ALA A 15 -15.11 -5.95 -7.26
CA ALA A 15 -16.30 -5.08 -7.28
C ALA A 15 -16.19 -3.84 -6.37
N LEU A 16 -15.25 -3.82 -5.43
CA LEU A 16 -15.07 -2.76 -4.44
C LEU A 16 -13.79 -1.94 -4.66
N VAL A 17 -12.91 -2.37 -5.56
CA VAL A 17 -11.57 -1.77 -5.70
C VAL A 17 -11.63 -0.25 -5.94
N GLU A 18 -12.54 0.24 -6.77
CA GLU A 18 -12.73 1.67 -7.04
C GLU A 18 -13.20 2.46 -5.81
N GLN A 19 -13.92 1.81 -4.90
CA GLN A 19 -14.37 2.44 -3.66
C GLN A 19 -13.30 2.42 -2.57
N VAL A 20 -12.42 1.42 -2.58
CA VAL A 20 -11.40 1.23 -1.54
C VAL A 20 -10.10 1.96 -1.89
N GLN A 21 -9.76 2.04 -3.17
CA GLN A 21 -8.49 2.67 -3.59
C GLN A 21 -8.30 4.08 -3.03
N SER A 22 -7.04 4.46 -2.85
CA SER A 22 -6.65 5.79 -2.44
C SER A 22 -5.30 6.16 -3.06
N ARG A 23 -4.98 7.45 -3.11
CA ARG A 23 -3.62 7.90 -3.38
C ARG A 23 -2.72 7.60 -2.18
N PRO A 24 -1.38 7.56 -2.36
CA PRO A 24 -0.44 7.43 -1.24
C PRO A 24 -0.65 8.54 -0.19
N TYR A 25 -0.42 8.21 1.08
CA TYR A 25 -0.69 9.10 2.22
C TYR A 25 0.11 10.41 2.20
N ASP A 26 1.24 10.43 1.51
CA ASP A 26 2.20 11.54 1.48
C ASP A 26 2.02 12.51 0.31
N VAL A 27 1.07 12.24 -0.60
CA VAL A 27 0.79 13.10 -1.76
C VAL A 27 -0.37 14.07 -1.55
N LEU A 28 -1.01 14.04 -0.38
CA LEU A 28 -2.13 14.91 -0.03
C LEU A 28 -2.15 15.20 1.48
N ASP A 29 -2.70 16.35 1.82
CA ASP A 29 -2.93 16.71 3.21
C ASP A 29 -4.23 16.08 3.76
N SER A 30 -4.55 16.34 5.04
CA SER A 30 -5.71 15.75 5.69
C SER A 30 -7.04 16.33 5.22
N GLU A 31 -7.06 17.59 4.75
CA GLU A 31 -8.28 18.21 4.23
C GLU A 31 -8.58 17.68 2.82
N GLU A 32 -7.56 17.53 1.99
CA GLU A 32 -7.67 16.90 0.67
C GLU A 32 -8.12 15.43 0.78
N ALA A 33 -7.55 14.67 1.72
CA ALA A 33 -7.96 13.29 1.96
C ALA A 33 -9.41 13.19 2.42
N ARG A 34 -9.85 14.10 3.30
CA ARG A 34 -11.25 14.19 3.74
C ARG A 34 -12.17 14.51 2.58
N ALA A 35 -11.78 15.45 1.73
CA ALA A 35 -12.58 15.83 0.56
C ALA A 35 -12.71 14.70 -0.46
N GLU A 36 -11.63 13.95 -0.70
CA GLU A 36 -11.65 12.79 -1.59
C GLU A 36 -12.43 11.60 -1.02
N ALA A 37 -12.29 11.32 0.27
CA ALA A 37 -13.07 10.28 0.92
C ALA A 37 -14.57 10.61 0.87
N GLY A 38 -14.94 11.89 1.08
CA GLY A 38 -16.34 12.31 1.13
C GLY A 38 -17.16 11.46 2.08
N ASP A 39 -18.30 10.96 1.60
CA ASP A 39 -19.18 10.05 2.34
C ASP A 39 -18.85 8.57 2.10
N ASN A 40 -17.72 8.26 1.44
CA ASN A 40 -17.33 6.89 1.13
C ASN A 40 -16.64 6.22 2.33
N GLU A 41 -17.41 5.50 3.14
CA GLU A 41 -16.91 4.76 4.30
C GLU A 41 -15.88 3.65 3.96
N LYS A 42 -15.78 3.26 2.68
CA LYS A 42 -14.85 2.21 2.22
C LYS A 42 -13.52 2.78 1.74
N SER A 43 -13.37 4.11 1.71
CA SER A 43 -12.10 4.72 1.30
C SER A 43 -10.96 4.29 2.22
N LEU A 44 -9.84 3.83 1.64
CA LEU A 44 -8.66 3.42 2.40
C LEU A 44 -8.06 4.58 3.23
N TYR A 45 -8.41 5.83 2.92
CA TYR A 45 -8.01 6.99 3.73
C TYR A 45 -8.42 6.85 5.19
N HIS A 46 -9.55 6.22 5.51
CA HIS A 46 -9.97 5.96 6.89
C HIS A 46 -8.97 5.09 7.68
N ILE A 47 -8.07 4.40 6.99
CA ILE A 47 -7.02 3.57 7.61
C ILE A 47 -5.66 4.26 7.54
N ILE A 48 -5.28 4.83 6.39
CA ILE A 48 -3.94 5.39 6.18
C ILE A 48 -3.82 6.86 6.60
N LYS A 49 -4.96 7.58 6.67
CA LYS A 49 -5.11 8.96 7.15
C LYS A 49 -6.31 9.11 8.10
N PRO A 50 -6.35 8.34 9.20
CA PRO A 50 -7.54 8.19 10.04
C PRO A 50 -7.93 9.48 10.79
N GLU A 51 -7.09 10.51 10.79
CA GLU A 51 -7.42 11.84 11.28
C GLU A 51 -8.60 12.49 10.55
N ILE A 52 -8.95 11.99 9.34
CA ILE A 52 -10.14 12.47 8.62
C ILE A 52 -11.45 12.12 9.33
N ASP A 53 -11.47 11.14 10.23
CA ASP A 53 -12.63 10.74 11.02
C ASP A 53 -12.86 11.65 12.25
N PHE A 54 -11.96 12.61 12.48
CA PHE A 54 -12.00 13.53 13.62
C PHE A 54 -12.27 14.96 13.16
N PRO A 55 -12.59 15.89 14.07
CA PRO A 55 -12.73 17.30 13.74
C PRO A 55 -11.49 17.87 13.04
N VAL A 56 -11.70 18.81 12.11
CA VAL A 56 -10.61 19.51 11.41
C VAL A 56 -9.63 20.10 12.43
N GLY A 57 -8.34 19.96 12.14
CA GLY A 57 -7.25 20.39 13.04
C GLY A 57 -6.82 19.34 14.07
N THR A 58 -7.43 18.14 14.07
CA THR A 58 -6.90 17.01 14.85
C THR A 58 -5.54 16.60 14.28
N SER A 59 -4.54 16.48 15.16
CA SER A 59 -3.19 16.07 14.77
C SER A 59 -3.17 14.63 14.25
N GLU A 60 -2.51 14.39 13.12
CA GLU A 60 -2.25 13.04 12.60
C GLU A 60 -1.47 12.15 13.59
N TYR A 61 -0.80 12.75 14.57
CA TYR A 61 -0.01 12.06 15.60
C TYR A 61 -0.76 11.83 16.92
N ASP A 62 -2.06 12.15 17.00
CA ASP A 62 -2.88 11.91 18.19
C ASP A 62 -3.06 10.39 18.42
N GLU A 63 -2.97 9.94 19.68
CA GLU A 63 -3.16 8.52 20.05
C GLU A 63 -4.48 7.94 19.54
N ARG A 64 -5.54 8.75 19.58
CA ARG A 64 -6.88 8.36 19.13
C ARG A 64 -6.94 8.09 17.63
N VAL A 65 -6.10 8.77 16.86
CA VAL A 65 -6.01 8.59 15.40
C VAL A 65 -5.45 7.22 15.06
N TYR A 66 -4.39 6.79 15.76
CA TYR A 66 -3.85 5.42 15.59
C TYR A 66 -4.83 4.34 16.04
N ALA A 67 -5.55 4.55 17.16
CA ALA A 67 -6.59 3.62 17.59
C ALA A 67 -7.69 3.50 16.53
N ARG A 68 -8.11 4.63 15.92
CA ARG A 68 -9.11 4.66 14.84
C ARG A 68 -8.62 3.91 13.60
N ALA A 69 -7.33 4.01 13.24
CA ALA A 69 -6.77 3.21 12.15
C ALA A 69 -6.99 1.72 12.36
N ALA A 70 -6.68 1.23 13.57
CA ALA A 70 -6.85 -0.19 13.92
C ALA A 70 -8.34 -0.62 13.91
N GLU A 71 -9.23 0.21 14.45
CA GLU A 71 -10.68 -0.04 14.42
C GLU A 71 -11.20 -0.12 12.97
N ASN A 72 -10.84 0.84 12.13
CA ASN A 72 -11.23 0.85 10.73
C ASN A 72 -10.66 -0.35 9.98
N PHE A 73 -9.39 -0.70 10.20
CA PHE A 73 -8.77 -1.85 9.56
C PHE A 73 -9.45 -3.17 9.93
N ALA A 74 -9.85 -3.33 11.20
CA ALA A 74 -10.63 -4.49 11.64
C ALA A 74 -12.02 -4.50 10.98
N ARG A 75 -12.71 -3.34 10.92
CA ARG A 75 -14.01 -3.19 10.27
C ARG A 75 -13.94 -3.55 8.78
N PHE A 76 -12.94 -3.07 8.06
CA PHE A 76 -12.78 -3.37 6.64
C PHE A 76 -12.67 -4.88 6.35
N GLN A 77 -12.01 -5.62 7.23
CA GLN A 77 -11.92 -7.07 7.13
C GLN A 77 -13.25 -7.76 7.49
N GLN A 78 -13.91 -7.30 8.56
CA GLN A 78 -15.21 -7.87 9.00
C GLN A 78 -16.30 -7.66 7.96
N GLU A 79 -16.34 -6.50 7.30
CA GLU A 79 -17.29 -6.16 6.24
C GLU A 79 -16.91 -6.77 4.88
N GLY A 80 -15.76 -7.43 4.77
CA GLY A 80 -15.27 -8.00 3.52
C GLY A 80 -14.86 -6.96 2.47
N TRP A 81 -14.56 -5.73 2.90
CA TRP A 81 -14.00 -4.69 2.01
C TRP A 81 -12.53 -4.92 1.71
N LEU A 82 -11.84 -5.60 2.62
CA LEU A 82 -10.52 -6.17 2.43
C LEU A 82 -10.57 -7.66 2.75
N VAL A 83 -10.08 -8.48 1.83
CA VAL A 83 -10.07 -9.95 1.95
C VAL A 83 -8.64 -10.44 1.75
N GLN A 84 -8.20 -11.32 2.65
CA GLN A 84 -6.89 -11.93 2.51
C GLN A 84 -6.89 -13.05 1.48
N ASP A 85 -5.91 -13.05 0.59
CA ASP A 85 -5.73 -14.11 -0.40
C ASP A 85 -5.53 -15.48 0.28
N ASP A 86 -6.06 -16.54 -0.33
CA ASP A 86 -5.99 -17.91 0.23
C ASP A 86 -4.58 -18.51 0.13
N ALA A 87 -3.77 -18.03 -0.82
CA ALA A 87 -2.41 -18.53 -1.07
C ALA A 87 -1.39 -17.39 -1.08
N GLU A 88 -0.13 -17.75 -0.81
CA GLU A 88 1.00 -16.85 -1.01
C GLU A 88 1.26 -16.64 -2.51
N MET A 89 1.30 -15.39 -2.93
CA MET A 89 1.48 -14.99 -4.33
C MET A 89 2.50 -13.87 -4.48
N TYR A 90 3.01 -13.72 -5.69
CA TYR A 90 3.65 -12.51 -6.18
C TYR A 90 2.62 -11.72 -6.95
N TYR A 91 2.64 -10.39 -6.85
CA TYR A 91 1.69 -9.54 -7.58
C TYR A 91 2.43 -8.71 -8.60
N ILE A 92 1.83 -8.55 -9.77
CA ILE A 92 2.32 -7.64 -10.81
C ILE A 92 1.52 -6.36 -10.69
N TYR A 93 2.22 -5.25 -10.45
CA TYR A 93 1.66 -3.91 -10.41
C TYR A 93 2.05 -3.17 -11.69
N ALA A 94 1.06 -2.65 -12.40
CA ALA A 94 1.27 -1.85 -13.60
C ALA A 94 0.84 -0.41 -13.33
N GLN A 95 1.69 0.54 -13.70
CA GLN A 95 1.38 1.96 -13.65
C GLN A 95 1.60 2.59 -15.01
N THR A 96 0.56 3.21 -15.55
CA THR A 96 0.62 3.90 -16.84
C THR A 96 0.58 5.40 -16.63
N MET A 97 1.60 6.09 -17.12
CA MET A 97 1.68 7.54 -17.11
C MET A 97 2.17 8.04 -18.47
N ASN A 98 1.48 9.03 -19.05
CA ASN A 98 1.83 9.60 -20.36
C ASN A 98 1.98 8.54 -21.46
N GLY A 99 1.13 7.51 -21.48
CA GLY A 99 1.13 6.43 -22.46
C GLY A 99 2.27 5.41 -22.29
N LYS A 100 3.04 5.48 -21.22
CA LYS A 100 4.08 4.50 -20.88
C LYS A 100 3.66 3.69 -19.67
N THR A 101 3.62 2.36 -19.81
CA THR A 101 3.34 1.43 -18.71
C THR A 101 4.64 0.91 -18.12
N GLN A 102 4.76 1.04 -16.81
CA GLN A 102 5.85 0.48 -16.01
C GLN A 102 5.28 -0.68 -15.19
N TYR A 103 6.00 -1.81 -15.19
CA TYR A 103 5.62 -2.98 -14.40
C TYR A 103 6.55 -3.14 -13.21
N GLY A 104 5.97 -3.42 -12.05
CA GLY A 104 6.68 -3.76 -10.83
C GLY A 104 6.19 -5.08 -10.24
N LEU A 105 7.02 -5.69 -9.40
CA LEU A 105 6.66 -6.87 -8.61
C LEU A 105 6.44 -6.45 -7.17
N VAL A 106 5.27 -6.76 -6.61
CA VAL A 106 4.99 -6.60 -5.18
C VAL A 106 5.33 -7.90 -4.49
N VAL A 107 6.29 -7.84 -3.57
CA VAL A 107 6.93 -9.02 -2.95
C VAL A 107 7.32 -8.72 -1.51
N GLY A 108 7.51 -9.74 -0.70
CA GLY A 108 8.21 -9.61 0.57
C GLY A 108 9.72 -9.61 0.35
N ALA A 109 10.42 -8.50 0.63
CA ALA A 109 11.87 -8.42 0.56
C ALA A 109 12.52 -8.76 1.91
N ALA A 110 13.66 -9.46 1.88
CA ALA A 110 14.37 -9.82 3.10
C ALA A 110 14.94 -8.57 3.80
N VAL A 111 14.57 -8.35 5.05
CA VAL A 111 15.08 -7.24 5.88
C VAL A 111 16.60 -7.32 6.02
N SER A 112 17.18 -8.52 6.08
CA SER A 112 18.64 -8.72 6.12
C SER A 112 19.36 -8.06 4.95
N ASP A 113 18.78 -8.11 3.74
CA ASP A 113 19.39 -7.52 2.54
C ASP A 113 19.39 -5.99 2.59
N TYR A 114 18.41 -5.40 3.29
CA TYR A 114 18.40 -3.98 3.58
C TYR A 114 19.41 -3.61 4.67
N MET A 115 19.46 -4.38 5.75
CA MET A 115 20.33 -4.11 6.89
C MET A 115 21.83 -4.24 6.57
N ASN A 116 22.20 -5.21 5.73
CA ASN A 116 23.58 -5.44 5.30
C ASN A 116 24.00 -4.56 4.10
N GLY A 117 23.08 -3.70 3.60
CA GLY A 117 23.36 -2.76 2.50
C GLY A 117 23.38 -3.38 1.11
N PHE A 118 22.90 -4.61 0.95
CA PHE A 118 22.67 -5.21 -0.38
C PHE A 118 21.58 -4.44 -1.13
N ILE A 119 20.44 -4.18 -0.48
CA ILE A 119 19.44 -3.20 -0.94
C ILE A 119 19.96 -1.82 -0.55
N LYS A 120 20.23 -0.99 -1.54
CA LYS A 120 20.78 0.36 -1.33
C LYS A 120 19.70 1.32 -0.87
N LYS A 121 20.02 2.15 0.12
CA LYS A 121 19.18 3.27 0.51
C LYS A 121 19.26 4.36 -0.54
N HIS A 122 18.10 4.91 -0.91
CA HIS A 122 18.04 6.02 -1.86
C HIS A 122 18.28 7.36 -1.16
N GLU A 123 17.61 7.58 -0.04
CA GLU A 123 17.64 8.83 0.72
C GLU A 123 17.53 8.57 2.23
N LEU A 124 17.75 9.62 3.01
CA LEU A 124 17.50 9.60 4.45
C LEU A 124 16.05 10.02 4.69
N THR A 125 15.28 9.13 5.30
CA THR A 125 13.93 9.44 5.75
C THR A 125 13.91 10.43 6.90
N ARG A 126 12.89 11.29 6.95
CA ARG A 126 12.63 12.14 8.11
C ARG A 126 12.19 11.26 9.28
N ARG A 127 12.82 11.49 10.44
CA ARG A 127 12.58 10.68 11.64
C ARG A 127 11.14 10.72 12.12
N ASP A 128 10.51 11.89 12.07
CA ASP A 128 9.09 12.05 12.45
C ASP A 128 8.16 11.19 11.59
N LYS A 129 8.38 11.14 10.29
CA LYS A 129 7.60 10.30 9.36
C LYS A 129 7.90 8.80 9.53
N GLU A 130 9.15 8.44 9.79
CA GLU A 130 9.54 7.06 10.08
C GLU A 130 8.86 6.55 11.36
N GLU A 131 8.89 7.34 12.45
CA GLU A 131 8.24 7.00 13.71
C GLU A 131 6.72 6.85 13.53
N ASP A 132 6.08 7.74 12.79
CA ASP A 132 4.67 7.68 12.45
C ASP A 132 4.31 6.38 11.68
N ARG A 133 5.02 6.08 10.60
CA ARG A 133 4.76 4.86 9.81
C ARG A 133 5.04 3.58 10.58
N MET A 134 6.10 3.55 11.42
CA MET A 134 6.33 2.42 12.31
C MET A 134 5.17 2.21 13.28
N ARG A 135 4.57 3.29 13.76
CA ARG A 135 3.44 3.22 14.67
C ARG A 135 2.20 2.68 13.96
N HIS A 136 1.88 3.17 12.75
CA HIS A 136 0.81 2.63 11.93
C HIS A 136 0.97 1.12 11.70
N VAL A 137 2.18 0.66 11.34
CA VAL A 137 2.45 -0.77 11.16
C VAL A 137 2.22 -1.56 12.45
N ARG A 138 2.63 -1.04 13.62
CA ARG A 138 2.47 -1.72 14.91
C ARG A 138 1.02 -1.85 15.34
N VAL A 139 0.20 -0.81 15.18
CA VAL A 139 -1.19 -0.84 15.64
C VAL A 139 -2.08 -1.68 14.73
N ASN A 140 -1.76 -1.74 13.44
CA ASN A 140 -2.53 -2.51 12.46
C ASN A 140 -1.99 -3.94 12.27
N ASP A 141 -0.79 -4.24 12.74
CA ASP A 141 -0.04 -5.48 12.43
C ASP A 141 0.00 -5.78 10.91
N ALA A 142 0.08 -4.72 10.12
CA ALA A 142 0.05 -4.80 8.66
C ALA A 142 0.86 -3.67 8.00
N LYS A 143 1.43 -3.96 6.84
CA LYS A 143 2.08 -2.98 5.97
C LYS A 143 1.08 -2.53 4.90
N MET A 144 0.56 -1.33 5.03
CA MET A 144 -0.48 -0.78 4.14
C MET A 144 0.09 -0.29 2.81
N GLU A 145 1.27 0.30 2.85
CA GLU A 145 1.88 0.98 1.71
C GLU A 145 3.23 0.35 1.38
N PRO A 146 3.35 -0.34 0.23
CA PRO A 146 4.60 -0.96 -0.20
C PRO A 146 5.71 0.08 -0.42
N VAL A 147 6.94 -0.28 -0.07
CA VAL A 147 8.13 0.53 -0.37
C VAL A 147 8.52 0.33 -1.82
N PHE A 148 8.85 1.40 -2.52
CA PHE A 148 9.32 1.35 -3.90
C PHE A 148 10.82 1.06 -3.96
N PHE A 149 11.19 0.05 -4.75
CA PHE A 149 12.57 -0.30 -5.06
C PHE A 149 12.79 -0.34 -6.57
N ALA A 150 13.98 0.08 -7.01
CA ALA A 150 14.42 -0.13 -8.38
C ALA A 150 15.42 -1.29 -8.44
N TYR A 151 15.40 -2.03 -9.53
CA TYR A 151 16.36 -3.09 -9.82
C TYR A 151 16.85 -3.02 -11.27
N PRO A 152 18.05 -3.52 -11.58
CA PRO A 152 18.56 -3.60 -12.95
C PRO A 152 17.67 -4.49 -13.82
N ASP A 153 17.60 -4.19 -15.11
CA ASP A 153 16.88 -4.99 -16.10
C ASP A 153 17.22 -6.49 -15.98
N ASN A 154 16.18 -7.32 -16.09
CA ASN A 154 16.31 -8.74 -16.00
C ASN A 154 15.39 -9.44 -17.02
N ALA A 155 15.97 -9.94 -18.09
CA ALA A 155 15.23 -10.53 -19.20
C ALA A 155 14.33 -11.72 -18.78
N VAL A 156 14.68 -12.45 -17.71
CA VAL A 156 13.84 -13.55 -17.21
C VAL A 156 12.60 -13.00 -16.53
N LEU A 157 12.73 -11.96 -15.71
CA LEU A 157 11.59 -11.30 -15.07
C LEU A 157 10.72 -10.62 -16.11
N ASP A 158 11.32 -9.96 -17.09
CA ASP A 158 10.57 -9.27 -18.16
C ASP A 158 9.74 -10.28 -18.97
N ALA A 159 10.31 -11.43 -19.31
CA ALA A 159 9.59 -12.51 -20.00
C ALA A 159 8.44 -13.09 -19.17
N LEU A 160 8.65 -13.25 -17.85
CA LEU A 160 7.58 -13.69 -16.93
C LEU A 160 6.46 -12.65 -16.84
N VAL A 161 6.78 -11.38 -16.63
CA VAL A 161 5.80 -10.29 -16.59
C VAL A 161 5.02 -10.26 -17.89
N ALA A 162 5.70 -10.24 -19.05
CA ALA A 162 5.06 -10.24 -20.36
C ALA A 162 4.10 -11.42 -20.56
N ARG A 163 4.47 -12.60 -20.07
CA ARG A 163 3.63 -13.81 -20.13
C ARG A 163 2.37 -13.67 -19.27
N TYR A 164 2.51 -13.23 -18.01
CA TYR A 164 1.40 -13.17 -17.07
C TYR A 164 0.45 -12.02 -17.35
N THR A 165 0.89 -10.95 -18.02
CA THR A 165 0.05 -9.79 -18.36
C THR A 165 -0.76 -9.97 -19.63
N GLN A 166 -0.59 -11.06 -20.38
CA GLN A 166 -1.37 -11.35 -21.60
C GLN A 166 -2.86 -11.55 -21.34
N GLY A 167 -3.24 -12.00 -20.13
CA GLY A 167 -4.62 -12.26 -19.75
C GLY A 167 -5.42 -11.03 -19.30
N GLY A 168 -4.79 -9.85 -19.32
CA GLY A 168 -5.34 -8.62 -18.74
C GLY A 168 -5.22 -8.57 -17.20
N PRO A 169 -5.42 -7.40 -16.62
CA PRO A 169 -5.32 -7.20 -15.18
C PRO A 169 -6.57 -7.69 -14.42
N GLU A 170 -6.37 -8.07 -13.17
CA GLU A 170 -7.47 -8.33 -12.24
C GLU A 170 -8.18 -7.03 -11.85
N TYR A 171 -7.40 -5.97 -11.60
CA TYR A 171 -7.86 -4.61 -11.36
C TYR A 171 -7.33 -3.70 -12.47
N ASP A 172 -8.19 -2.85 -12.99
CA ASP A 172 -7.84 -1.79 -13.93
C ASP A 172 -8.55 -0.53 -13.47
N ILE A 173 -7.80 0.39 -12.89
CA ILE A 173 -8.29 1.58 -12.23
C ILE A 173 -7.60 2.81 -12.84
N VAL A 174 -8.36 3.87 -13.07
CA VAL A 174 -7.90 5.15 -13.65
C VAL A 174 -7.89 6.23 -12.58
#